data_1de8d9744951043c77d961e68d17a0a6
#
_entry.id   1de8d9744951043c77d961e68d17a0a6
#
_cell.length_a   1.000
_cell.length_b   1.000
_cell.length_c   1.000
_cell.angle_alpha   90.00
_cell.angle_beta   90.00
_cell.angle_gamma   90.00
#
_symmetry.space_group_name_H-M   'P 1'
#
loop_
_entity.id
_entity.type
_entity.pdbx_description
1 polymer ?
#
loop_
_entity_poly.entity_id
_entity_poly.type
_entity_poly.pdbx_seq_one_letter_code
_entity_poly.pdbx_strand_id
1 'polypeptide(L)'
;MMDRRNFLRTASSFTLLTVGATTDASRTTGESIGKYLNLDKLPGMCAKEPMTADGIIRLSKIEVYPQYLDKYINYATEVGEISLRNEPGVLTMYAIGEKENPCNITILETYASHAAYEKHIASEHFQK
;
A
#
# COMPACT_ATOMS: atom_id res chain seq x y z
N MET A 1 -25.20 -5.29 0.72
CA MET A 1 -23.79 -5.03 0.39
C MET A 1 -23.25 -4.02 1.40
N MET A 2 -22.35 -4.40 2.26
CA MET A 2 -21.87 -3.52 3.34
C MET A 2 -20.74 -2.65 2.78
N ASP A 3 -20.95 -1.33 2.75
CA ASP A 3 -19.95 -0.36 2.31
C ASP A 3 -18.70 -0.41 3.22
N ARG A 4 -17.48 -0.37 2.63
CA ARG A 4 -16.19 -0.35 3.35
C ARG A 4 -16.14 0.70 4.46
N ARG A 5 -16.86 1.81 4.30
CA ARG A 5 -16.97 2.89 5.30
C ARG A 5 -17.59 2.44 6.61
N ASN A 6 -18.38 1.38 6.61
CA ASN A 6 -19.05 0.88 7.81
C ASN A 6 -18.16 0.04 8.72
N PHE A 7 -16.93 -0.30 8.28
CA PHE A 7 -15.95 -1.04 9.08
C PHE A 7 -15.06 -0.15 9.95
N LEU A 8 -14.97 1.14 9.60
CA LEU A 8 -14.04 2.06 10.21
C LEU A 8 -14.72 2.86 11.31
N ARG A 9 -14.10 2.90 12.48
CA ARG A 9 -14.55 3.69 13.63
C ARG A 9 -14.07 5.13 13.56
N THR A 10 -12.84 5.32 13.12
CA THR A 10 -12.22 6.62 12.83
C THR A 10 -11.15 6.46 11.77
N ALA A 11 -11.14 7.36 10.80
CA ALA A 11 -10.01 7.54 9.91
C ALA A 11 -9.26 8.79 10.38
N SER A 12 -8.12 8.60 11.04
CA SER A 12 -7.24 9.71 11.40
C SER A 12 -6.41 10.13 10.20
N SER A 13 -6.43 11.42 9.96
CA SER A 13 -5.58 12.23 9.06
C SER A 13 -4.59 11.49 8.15
N PHE A 14 -4.84 11.57 6.87
CA PHE A 14 -3.90 11.15 5.82
C PHE A 14 -2.74 12.14 5.77
N THR A 15 -1.53 11.67 6.00
CA THR A 15 -0.33 12.44 5.67
C THR A 15 0.14 12.00 4.30
N LEU A 16 -0.05 12.85 3.31
CA LEU A 16 0.51 12.66 1.96
C LEU A 16 1.94 13.19 2.00
N LEU A 17 2.91 12.29 1.94
CA LEU A 17 4.32 12.64 1.76
C LEU A 17 4.64 12.54 0.26
N THR A 18 4.87 13.69 -0.37
CA THR A 18 5.49 13.73 -1.69
C THR A 18 7.00 13.65 -1.51
N VAL A 19 7.62 12.65 -2.09
CA VAL A 19 9.07 12.53 -2.11
C VAL A 19 9.60 13.40 -3.23
N GLY A 20 10.06 14.60 -2.86
CA GLY A 20 10.87 15.41 -3.78
C GLY A 20 12.22 14.72 -3.98
N ALA A 21 12.57 14.41 -5.21
CA ALA A 21 13.89 13.90 -5.54
C ALA A 21 14.95 14.98 -5.29
N THR A 22 15.65 14.92 -4.16
CA THR A 22 16.92 15.59 -4.02
C THR A 22 18.01 14.64 -4.50
N THR A 23 18.60 15.00 -5.63
CA THR A 23 19.80 14.34 -6.13
C THR A 23 20.98 14.71 -5.25
N ASP A 24 21.31 13.86 -4.28
CA ASP A 24 22.67 13.75 -3.79
C ASP A 24 22.94 12.29 -3.42
N ALA A 25 23.66 11.65 -4.31
CA ALA A 25 24.07 10.27 -4.20
C ALA A 25 25.36 10.17 -3.41
N SER A 26 25.27 10.05 -2.12
CA SER A 26 26.37 9.44 -1.37
C SER A 26 26.19 7.92 -1.41
N ARG A 27 27.04 7.34 -2.18
CA ARG A 27 27.20 5.92 -2.49
C ARG A 27 27.60 5.15 -1.23
N THR A 28 26.67 4.49 -0.57
CA THR A 28 26.97 3.42 0.37
C THR A 28 26.30 2.14 -0.11
N THR A 29 27.11 1.27 -0.60
CA THR A 29 27.06 -0.19 -0.75
C THR A 29 25.75 -0.85 -0.31
N GLY A 30 24.72 -0.75 -1.16
CA GLY A 30 23.50 -1.53 -1.05
C GLY A 30 23.54 -2.82 -1.88
N GLU A 31 24.71 -3.39 -2.16
CA GLU A 31 24.84 -4.55 -3.05
C GLU A 31 24.37 -5.87 -2.46
N SER A 32 24.09 -5.97 -1.16
CA SER A 32 23.78 -7.28 -0.55
C SER A 32 22.29 -7.57 -0.38
N ILE A 33 21.38 -6.61 -0.40
CA ILE A 33 19.93 -6.85 -0.24
C ILE A 33 19.27 -7.15 -1.60
N GLY A 34 19.69 -6.52 -2.67
CA GLY A 34 19.16 -6.75 -4.02
C GLY A 34 19.44 -8.14 -4.60
N LYS A 35 20.37 -8.88 -4.01
CA LYS A 35 20.75 -10.21 -4.50
C LYS A 35 19.82 -11.33 -4.03
N TYR A 36 19.01 -11.09 -3.00
CA TYR A 36 18.18 -12.14 -2.37
C TYR A 36 16.67 -11.99 -2.63
N LEU A 37 16.20 -10.84 -3.08
CA LEU A 37 14.79 -10.61 -3.38
C LEU A 37 14.67 -9.88 -4.74
N ASN A 38 14.75 -10.66 -5.80
CA ASN A 38 14.36 -10.15 -7.11
C ASN A 38 12.83 -10.10 -7.15
N LEU A 39 12.26 -9.01 -6.62
CA LEU A 39 10.82 -8.78 -6.53
C LEU A 39 10.15 -8.79 -7.92
N ASP A 40 10.93 -8.50 -8.98
CA ASP A 40 10.47 -8.55 -10.37
C ASP A 40 10.21 -9.97 -10.87
N LYS A 41 10.60 -10.98 -10.10
CA LYS A 41 10.49 -12.40 -10.47
C LYS A 41 9.64 -13.24 -9.53
N LEU A 42 8.88 -12.61 -8.64
CA LEU A 42 7.90 -13.35 -7.86
C LEU A 42 6.80 -13.88 -8.79
N PRO A 43 6.52 -15.20 -8.79
CA PRO A 43 5.50 -15.76 -9.65
C PRO A 43 4.16 -15.06 -9.46
N GLY A 44 3.58 -14.58 -10.56
CA GLY A 44 2.27 -13.95 -10.57
C GLY A 44 2.23 -12.45 -10.21
N MET A 45 3.38 -11.79 -10.05
CA MET A 45 3.42 -10.32 -9.97
C MET A 45 3.68 -9.71 -11.34
N CYS A 46 2.97 -8.61 -11.66
CA CYS A 46 3.28 -7.80 -12.84
C CYS A 46 4.61 -7.04 -12.65
N ALA A 47 5.25 -6.68 -13.77
CA ALA A 47 6.41 -5.79 -13.73
C ALA A 47 6.02 -4.44 -13.13
N LYS A 48 6.84 -3.92 -12.22
CA LYS A 48 6.55 -2.65 -11.53
C LYS A 48 7.13 -1.47 -12.29
N GLU A 49 6.36 -0.39 -12.30
CA GLU A 49 6.82 0.90 -12.82
C GLU A 49 7.82 1.52 -11.84
N PRO A 50 8.86 2.23 -12.33
CA PRO A 50 9.73 3.00 -11.46
C PRO A 50 8.97 4.18 -10.85
N MET A 51 9.30 4.52 -9.60
CA MET A 51 8.72 5.70 -8.96
C MET A 51 9.21 6.98 -9.65
N THR A 52 8.28 7.83 -10.03
CA THR A 52 8.53 9.14 -10.62
C THR A 52 8.61 10.24 -9.55
N ALA A 53 8.92 11.48 -9.96
CA ALA A 53 9.04 12.61 -9.02
C ALA A 53 7.72 12.95 -8.30
N ASP A 54 6.57 12.60 -8.89
CA ASP A 54 5.23 12.73 -8.32
C ASP A 54 4.72 11.42 -7.68
N GLY A 55 5.62 10.48 -7.42
CA GLY A 55 5.32 9.26 -6.69
C GLY A 55 4.74 9.53 -5.30
N ILE A 56 3.86 8.66 -4.84
CA ILE A 56 3.14 8.84 -3.57
C ILE A 56 3.57 7.77 -2.58
N ILE A 57 3.90 8.21 -1.38
CA ILE A 57 3.99 7.38 -0.18
C ILE A 57 2.85 7.78 0.74
N ARG A 58 1.96 6.85 1.04
CA ARG A 58 0.77 7.08 1.86
C ARG A 58 0.82 6.24 3.13
N LEU A 59 0.64 6.90 4.26
CA LEU A 59 0.49 6.26 5.55
C LEU A 59 -0.90 6.58 6.10
N SER A 60 -1.70 5.54 6.34
CA SER A 60 -3.04 5.66 6.89
C SER A 60 -3.12 4.94 8.23
N LYS A 61 -3.73 5.57 9.23
CA LYS A 61 -4.08 4.93 10.50
C LYS A 61 -5.58 4.80 10.57
N ILE A 62 -6.05 3.60 10.83
CA ILE A 62 -7.46 3.27 10.94
C ILE A 62 -7.73 2.47 12.21
N GLU A 63 -8.90 2.63 12.76
CA GLU A 63 -9.43 1.77 13.82
C GLU A 63 -10.64 1.00 13.26
N VAL A 64 -10.57 -0.32 13.33
CA VAL A 64 -11.63 -1.22 12.86
C VAL A 64 -12.46 -1.65 14.06
N TYR A 65 -13.79 -1.70 13.90
CA TYR A 65 -14.64 -2.29 14.95
C TYR A 65 -14.28 -3.76 15.16
N PRO A 66 -14.11 -4.23 16.42
CA PRO A 66 -13.68 -5.61 16.69
C PRO A 66 -14.48 -6.70 15.99
N GLN A 67 -15.81 -6.51 15.89
CA GLN A 67 -16.69 -7.47 15.23
C GLN A 67 -16.50 -7.58 13.71
N TYR A 68 -15.76 -6.64 13.11
CA TYR A 68 -15.48 -6.62 11.67
C TYR A 68 -14.00 -6.85 11.34
N LEU A 69 -13.14 -7.08 12.34
CA LEU A 69 -11.71 -7.19 12.14
C LEU A 69 -11.33 -8.28 11.14
N ASP A 70 -11.82 -9.49 11.32
CA ASP A 70 -11.52 -10.62 10.43
C ASP A 70 -11.99 -10.35 9.00
N LYS A 71 -13.18 -9.77 8.86
CA LYS A 71 -13.73 -9.42 7.57
C LYS A 71 -12.91 -8.33 6.88
N TYR A 72 -12.48 -7.33 7.66
CA TYR A 72 -11.61 -6.27 7.15
C TYR A 72 -10.26 -6.82 6.68
N ILE A 73 -9.62 -7.69 7.48
CA ILE A 73 -8.35 -8.32 7.13
C ILE A 73 -8.47 -9.10 5.82
N ASN A 74 -9.55 -9.88 5.65
CA ASN A 74 -9.78 -10.63 4.43
C ASN A 74 -9.90 -9.70 3.20
N TYR A 75 -10.67 -8.62 3.30
CA TYR A 75 -10.79 -7.65 2.22
C TYR A 75 -9.47 -6.90 1.92
N ALA A 76 -8.77 -6.47 2.96
CA ALA A 76 -7.49 -5.79 2.80
C ALA A 76 -6.45 -6.70 2.12
N THR A 77 -6.43 -7.98 2.48
CA THR A 77 -5.58 -8.98 1.86
C THR A 77 -5.94 -9.19 0.38
N GLU A 78 -7.22 -9.37 0.07
CA GLU A 78 -7.69 -9.55 -1.31
C GLU A 78 -7.32 -8.33 -2.17
N VAL A 79 -7.63 -7.11 -1.70
CA VAL A 79 -7.29 -5.87 -2.42
C VAL A 79 -5.78 -5.74 -2.61
N GLY A 80 -5.01 -5.98 -1.55
CA GLY A 80 -3.55 -5.91 -1.62
C GLY A 80 -2.96 -6.89 -2.63
N GLU A 81 -3.42 -8.14 -2.61
CA GLU A 81 -2.95 -9.16 -3.57
C GLU A 81 -3.30 -8.81 -5.01
N ILE A 82 -4.55 -8.43 -5.29
CA ILE A 82 -4.98 -8.04 -6.63
C ILE A 82 -4.17 -6.84 -7.12
N SER A 83 -4.02 -5.82 -6.29
CA SER A 83 -3.30 -4.60 -6.64
C SER A 83 -1.83 -4.86 -6.92
N LEU A 84 -1.16 -5.61 -6.05
CA LEU A 84 0.25 -5.95 -6.23
C LEU A 84 0.50 -6.86 -7.43
N ARG A 85 -0.45 -7.72 -7.80
CA ARG A 85 -0.33 -8.61 -8.96
C ARG A 85 -0.63 -7.92 -10.28
N ASN A 86 -1.62 -7.01 -10.32
CA ASN A 86 -2.21 -6.53 -11.57
C ASN A 86 -1.97 -5.05 -11.87
N GLU A 87 -1.55 -4.27 -10.87
CA GLU A 87 -1.32 -2.84 -11.03
C GLU A 87 0.17 -2.51 -11.02
N PRO A 88 0.78 -2.22 -12.19
CA PRO A 88 2.21 -1.90 -12.27
C PRO A 88 2.62 -0.69 -11.43
N GLY A 89 1.74 0.28 -11.31
CA GLY A 89 1.98 1.51 -10.54
C GLY A 89 1.77 1.39 -9.03
N VAL A 90 1.22 0.27 -8.52
CA VAL A 90 1.17 -0.03 -7.08
C VAL A 90 2.45 -0.74 -6.68
N LEU A 91 3.34 -0.05 -5.98
CA LEU A 91 4.68 -0.57 -5.67
C LEU A 91 4.71 -1.39 -4.40
N THR A 92 4.10 -0.88 -3.32
CA THR A 92 3.98 -1.59 -2.05
C THR A 92 2.61 -1.36 -1.42
N MET A 93 2.17 -2.34 -0.64
CA MET A 93 0.94 -2.25 0.13
C MET A 93 1.04 -3.14 1.36
N TYR A 94 1.13 -2.54 2.53
CA TYR A 94 1.25 -3.22 3.82
C TYR A 94 0.15 -2.77 4.76
N ALA A 95 -0.53 -3.71 5.40
CA ALA A 95 -1.43 -3.47 6.51
C ALA A 95 -0.83 -4.09 7.78
N ILE A 96 -0.59 -3.27 8.79
CA ILE A 96 0.11 -3.64 10.02
C ILE A 96 -0.83 -3.40 11.20
N GLY A 97 -1.26 -4.47 11.87
CA GLY A 97 -2.02 -4.39 13.11
C GLY A 97 -1.09 -4.19 14.31
N GLU A 98 -1.51 -3.39 15.29
CA GLU A 98 -0.80 -3.26 16.56
C GLU A 98 -0.94 -4.56 17.36
N LYS A 99 0.17 -5.00 17.98
CA LYS A 99 0.18 -6.25 18.77
C LYS A 99 -0.78 -6.20 19.95
N GLU A 100 -0.83 -5.05 20.65
CA GLU A 100 -1.64 -4.87 21.85
C GLU A 100 -3.11 -4.57 21.52
N ASN A 101 -3.37 -3.97 20.35
CA ASN A 101 -4.72 -3.70 19.86
C ASN A 101 -4.81 -3.96 18.36
N PRO A 102 -5.11 -5.19 17.93
CA PRO A 102 -5.16 -5.55 16.50
C PRO A 102 -6.17 -4.74 15.66
N CYS A 103 -7.13 -4.07 16.32
CA CYS A 103 -8.09 -3.19 15.65
C CYS A 103 -7.46 -1.88 15.16
N ASN A 104 -6.31 -1.49 15.72
CA ASN A 104 -5.52 -0.37 15.24
C ASN A 104 -4.62 -0.85 14.11
N ILE A 105 -4.90 -0.40 12.89
CA ILE A 105 -4.18 -0.82 11.70
C ILE A 105 -3.51 0.40 11.06
N THR A 106 -2.23 0.25 10.78
CA THR A 106 -1.46 1.21 9.98
C THR A 106 -1.28 0.62 8.58
N ILE A 107 -1.64 1.38 7.55
CA ILE A 107 -1.50 0.98 6.15
C ILE A 107 -0.42 1.85 5.53
N LEU A 108 0.62 1.22 4.99
CA LEU A 108 1.67 1.84 4.19
C LEU A 108 1.50 1.43 2.75
N GLU A 109 1.36 2.43 1.88
CA GLU A 109 1.18 2.24 0.45
C GLU A 109 2.17 3.12 -0.31
N THR A 110 2.74 2.60 -1.40
CA THR A 110 3.56 3.40 -2.30
C THR A 110 3.12 3.20 -3.74
N TYR A 111 3.09 4.32 -4.47
CA TYR A 111 2.63 4.37 -5.85
C TYR A 111 3.68 5.01 -6.73
N ALA A 112 3.85 4.48 -7.93
CA ALA A 112 4.85 4.96 -8.89
C ALA A 112 4.65 6.44 -9.28
N SER A 113 3.39 6.89 -9.34
CA SER A 113 3.00 8.26 -9.71
C SER A 113 1.65 8.63 -9.10
N HIS A 114 1.29 9.90 -9.17
CA HIS A 114 -0.05 10.37 -8.79
C HIS A 114 -1.13 9.69 -9.65
N ALA A 115 -0.90 9.55 -10.96
CA ALA A 115 -1.82 8.87 -11.87
C ALA A 115 -2.02 7.39 -11.50
N ALA A 116 -0.97 6.70 -11.05
CA ALA A 116 -1.07 5.32 -10.55
C ALA A 116 -1.96 5.23 -9.31
N TYR A 117 -1.84 6.20 -8.39
CA TYR A 117 -2.71 6.29 -7.22
C TYR A 117 -4.18 6.51 -7.62
N GLU A 118 -4.46 7.48 -8.52
CA GLU A 118 -5.82 7.75 -8.99
C GLU A 118 -6.44 6.52 -9.66
N LYS A 119 -5.67 5.81 -10.49
CA LYS A 119 -6.10 4.56 -11.12
C LYS A 119 -6.43 3.49 -10.09
N HIS A 120 -5.59 3.34 -9.05
CA HIS A 120 -5.82 2.37 -7.99
C HIS A 120 -7.13 2.65 -7.24
N ILE A 121 -7.35 3.88 -6.76
CA ILE A 121 -8.57 4.20 -6.02
C ILE A 121 -9.83 4.14 -6.87
N ALA A 122 -9.72 4.26 -8.20
CA ALA A 122 -10.82 4.08 -9.15
C ALA A 122 -11.05 2.62 -9.56
N SER A 123 -10.17 1.70 -9.18
CA SER A 123 -10.25 0.30 -9.57
C SER A 123 -11.46 -0.40 -8.94
N GLU A 124 -11.99 -1.40 -9.64
CA GLU A 124 -13.18 -2.15 -9.19
C GLU A 124 -12.92 -2.86 -7.85
N HIS A 125 -11.75 -3.48 -7.70
CA HIS A 125 -11.38 -4.20 -6.48
C HIS A 125 -11.18 -3.26 -5.28
N PHE A 126 -10.78 -2.01 -5.51
CA PHE A 126 -10.70 -1.00 -4.45
C PHE A 126 -12.08 -0.47 -4.07
N GLN A 127 -13.02 -0.36 -5.01
CA GLN A 127 -14.35 0.23 -4.79
C GLN A 127 -15.37 -0.76 -4.18
N LYS A 128 -15.11 -2.07 -4.21
CA LYS A 128 -15.92 -3.09 -3.54
C LYS A 128 -15.86 -2.97 -2.04
#